data_22526d6a1a5d339269655a853ccf7348
#
_entry.id   22526d6a1a5d339269655a853ccf7348
#
_cell.length_a   1.000
_cell.length_b   1.000
_cell.length_c   1.000
_cell.angle_alpha   90.00
_cell.angle_beta   90.00
_cell.angle_gamma   90.00
#
_symmetry.space_group_name_H-M   'P 1'
#
loop_
_entity.id
_entity.type
_entity.pdbx_description
1 polymer ?
#
loop_
_entity_poly.entity_id
_entity_poly.type
_entity_poly.pdbx_seq_one_letter_code
_entity_poly.pdbx_strand_id
1 'polypeptide(L)'
;MAKGPGMKKKKIKKNIQAGIAHIQATFNNTIITITDTDGNVVTWSSAGTQGFKGSRKSTPFAAQMAAEDAAKKAMEHGVRSIDVYVKGPGAGRESALRSLQAAGLKVHLIKDVTPIPHNGCRPPKRRRV
;
A
#
# COMPACT_ATOMS: atom_id res chain seq x y z
N MET A 1 -24.47 -9.21 -19.31
CA MET A 1 -24.45 -9.50 -19.33
C MET A 1 -24.18 -9.71 -19.10
N ALA A 2 -24.19 -9.40 -18.89
CA ALA A 2 -23.86 -9.63 -18.82
C ALA A 2 -23.52 -9.66 -18.71
N LYS A 3 -23.36 -9.84 -18.53
CA LYS A 3 -22.86 -10.20 -18.62
C LYS A 3 -22.60 -10.74 -18.89
N GLY A 4 -23.12 -10.13 -19.05
CA GLY A 4 -23.40 -11.30 -19.69
C GLY A 4 -22.43 -12.17 -19.18
N PRO A 5 -22.70 -13.38 -19.45
CA PRO A 5 -21.58 -14.11 -18.98
C PRO A 5 -20.46 -13.14 -19.24
N GLY A 6 -19.60 -13.01 -18.81
CA GLY A 6 -18.64 -12.00 -19.09
C GLY A 6 -19.08 -10.60 -18.71
N MET A 7 -20.18 -10.50 -18.03
CA MET A 7 -20.51 -9.18 -17.48
C MET A 7 -19.52 -8.84 -16.41
N LYS A 8 -18.71 -7.88 -16.67
CA LYS A 8 -17.85 -7.29 -15.65
C LYS A 8 -18.75 -6.66 -14.62
N LYS A 9 -18.57 -7.05 -13.36
CA LYS A 9 -19.23 -6.35 -12.28
C LYS A 9 -18.83 -4.89 -12.39
N LYS A 10 -19.81 -4.01 -12.42
CA LYS A 10 -19.53 -2.60 -12.36
C LYS A 10 -18.77 -2.33 -11.07
N LYS A 11 -17.64 -1.69 -11.17
CA LYS A 11 -16.93 -1.22 -9.99
C LYS A 11 -17.79 -0.16 -9.33
N ILE A 12 -18.19 -0.43 -8.11
CA ILE A 12 -18.88 0.56 -7.32
C ILE A 12 -17.85 1.57 -6.86
N LYS A 13 -17.97 2.80 -7.33
CA LYS A 13 -17.09 3.87 -6.87
C LYS A 13 -17.48 4.24 -5.46
N LYS A 14 -16.58 4.07 -4.54
CA LYS A 14 -16.78 4.50 -3.16
C LYS A 14 -16.50 6.01 -3.11
N ASN A 15 -17.36 6.75 -2.47
CA ASN A 15 -17.19 8.19 -2.34
C ASN A 15 -16.55 8.50 -0.97
N ILE A 16 -15.27 8.23 -0.86
CA ILE A 16 -14.51 8.36 0.38
C ILE A 16 -13.49 9.49 0.21
N GLN A 17 -13.67 10.59 0.93
CA GLN A 17 -12.79 11.75 0.80
C GLN A 17 -11.51 11.61 1.64
N ALA A 18 -11.61 10.99 2.79
CA ALA A 18 -10.48 10.78 3.69
C ALA A 18 -10.22 9.29 3.87
N GLY A 19 -8.97 8.89 3.83
CA GLY A 19 -8.60 7.49 3.97
C GLY A 19 -7.32 7.33 4.75
N ILE A 20 -6.90 6.09 4.93
CA ILE A 20 -5.66 5.73 5.59
C ILE A 20 -4.83 4.89 4.61
N ALA A 21 -3.61 5.31 4.38
CA ALA A 21 -2.67 4.56 3.56
C ALA A 21 -1.77 3.73 4.48
N HIS A 22 -1.82 2.42 4.31
CA HIS A 22 -0.97 1.51 5.07
C HIS A 22 0.16 1.07 4.16
N ILE A 23 1.38 1.46 4.49
CA ILE A 23 2.58 1.09 3.75
C ILE A 23 3.31 0.01 4.54
N GLN A 24 3.37 -1.19 3.99
CA GLN A 24 4.12 -2.27 4.58
C GLN A 24 5.37 -2.51 3.72
N ALA A 25 6.51 -2.06 4.20
CA ALA A 25 7.78 -2.18 3.50
C ALA A 25 8.65 -3.22 4.19
N THR A 26 8.94 -4.29 3.47
CA THR A 26 9.84 -5.34 3.95
C THR A 26 11.10 -5.35 3.09
N PHE A 27 12.06 -6.18 3.47
CA PHE A 27 13.28 -6.33 2.66
C PHE A 27 13.02 -7.02 1.32
N ASN A 28 11.85 -7.63 1.16
CA ASN A 28 11.50 -8.38 -0.04
C ASN A 28 10.44 -7.71 -0.90
N ASN A 29 9.64 -6.82 -0.35
CA ASN A 29 8.50 -6.25 -1.08
C ASN A 29 7.98 -5.00 -0.37
N THR A 30 7.16 -4.24 -1.08
CA THR A 30 6.42 -3.11 -0.52
C THR A 30 4.97 -3.24 -0.94
N ILE A 31 4.06 -3.18 0.03
CA ILE A 31 2.63 -3.27 -0.21
C ILE A 31 1.97 -1.98 0.31
N ILE A 32 1.17 -1.36 -0.51
CA ILE A 32 0.42 -0.17 -0.15
C ILE A 32 -1.06 -0.51 -0.20
N THR A 33 -1.76 -0.31 0.91
CA THR A 33 -3.19 -0.53 1.03
C THR A 33 -3.85 0.76 1.46
N ILE A 34 -4.85 1.20 0.72
CA ILE A 34 -5.59 2.41 1.08
C ILE A 34 -6.98 1.97 1.56
N THR A 35 -7.31 2.38 2.77
CA THR A 35 -8.56 2.04 3.43
C THR A 35 -9.34 3.30 3.75
N ASP A 36 -10.61 3.13 4.12
CA ASP A 36 -11.38 4.22 4.70
C ASP A 36 -11.00 4.37 6.18
N THR A 37 -11.64 5.30 6.87
CA THR A 37 -11.35 5.57 8.28
C THR A 37 -11.78 4.43 9.19
N ASP A 38 -12.65 3.55 8.73
CA ASP A 38 -13.11 2.38 9.49
C ASP A 38 -12.24 1.15 9.28
N GLY A 39 -11.30 1.21 8.34
CA GLY A 39 -10.40 0.10 8.05
C GLY A 39 -10.81 -0.77 6.87
N ASN A 40 -11.89 -0.43 6.17
CA ASN A 40 -12.32 -1.18 4.99
C ASN A 40 -11.44 -0.85 3.80
N VAL A 41 -10.91 -1.87 3.13
CA VAL A 41 -9.99 -1.68 2.00
C VAL A 41 -10.72 -1.05 0.81
N VAL A 42 -10.17 0.06 0.32
CA VAL A 42 -10.65 0.73 -0.88
C VAL A 42 -9.87 0.21 -2.08
N THR A 43 -8.55 0.20 -1.98
CA THR A 43 -7.67 -0.29 -3.03
C THR A 43 -6.33 -0.69 -2.44
N TRP A 44 -5.56 -1.45 -3.20
CA TRP A 44 -4.21 -1.84 -2.80
C TRP A 44 -3.33 -2.05 -4.03
N SER A 45 -2.04 -2.00 -3.82
CA SER A 45 -1.06 -2.32 -4.85
C SER A 45 0.23 -2.76 -4.18
N SER A 46 1.05 -3.51 -4.90
CA SER A 46 2.35 -3.92 -4.39
C SER A 46 3.35 -3.94 -5.53
N ALA A 47 4.63 -4.06 -5.19
CA ALA A 47 5.67 -4.19 -6.20
C ALA A 47 5.42 -5.41 -7.09
N GLY A 48 4.91 -6.50 -6.50
CA GLY A 48 4.58 -7.70 -7.26
C GLY A 48 3.48 -7.46 -8.29
N THR A 49 2.44 -6.69 -7.94
CA THR A 49 1.34 -6.41 -8.88
C THR A 49 1.77 -5.48 -10.01
N GLN A 50 2.88 -4.77 -9.85
CA GLN A 50 3.43 -3.90 -10.89
C GLN A 50 4.40 -4.63 -11.82
N GLY A 51 4.51 -5.94 -11.70
CA GLY A 51 5.34 -6.76 -12.57
C GLY A 51 6.76 -6.98 -12.10
N PHE A 52 7.14 -6.47 -10.95
CA PHE A 52 8.47 -6.71 -10.39
C PHE A 52 8.54 -8.11 -9.79
N LYS A 53 9.68 -8.77 -9.94
CA LYS A 53 9.87 -10.15 -9.47
C LYS A 53 11.16 -10.26 -8.67
N GLY A 54 11.17 -11.18 -7.71
CA GLY A 54 12.35 -11.48 -6.91
C GLY A 54 12.89 -10.28 -6.17
N SER A 55 14.18 -10.06 -6.23
CA SER A 55 14.83 -8.96 -5.51
C SER A 55 14.42 -7.56 -6.01
N ARG A 56 13.87 -7.47 -7.21
CA ARG A 56 13.42 -6.19 -7.75
C ARG A 56 12.22 -5.62 -6.99
N LYS A 57 11.46 -6.46 -6.31
CA LYS A 57 10.31 -6.02 -5.51
C LYS A 57 10.71 -5.15 -4.32
N SER A 58 11.94 -5.27 -3.85
CA SER A 58 12.41 -4.52 -2.69
C SER A 58 13.03 -3.17 -3.03
N THR A 59 13.06 -2.80 -4.32
CA THR A 59 13.68 -1.55 -4.74
C THR A 59 12.79 -0.35 -4.45
N PRO A 60 13.37 0.84 -4.20
CA PRO A 60 12.58 2.07 -4.06
C PRO A 60 11.75 2.39 -5.29
N PHE A 61 12.26 2.10 -6.48
CA PHE A 61 11.51 2.33 -7.72
C PHE A 61 10.24 1.48 -7.77
N ALA A 62 10.33 0.20 -7.37
CA ALA A 62 9.16 -0.67 -7.33
C ALA A 62 8.11 -0.15 -6.34
N ALA A 63 8.55 0.35 -5.18
CA ALA A 63 7.65 0.96 -4.20
C ALA A 63 6.99 2.21 -4.77
N GLN A 64 7.72 3.01 -5.51
CA GLN A 64 7.19 4.19 -6.17
C GLN A 64 6.07 3.83 -7.14
N MET A 65 6.28 2.84 -7.97
CA MET A 65 5.29 2.41 -8.95
C MET A 65 4.03 1.86 -8.26
N ALA A 66 4.22 1.07 -7.19
CA ALA A 66 3.11 0.54 -6.42
C ALA A 66 2.29 1.66 -5.78
N ALA A 67 2.96 2.66 -5.20
CA ALA A 67 2.30 3.78 -4.56
C ALA A 67 1.52 4.63 -5.58
N GLU A 68 2.10 4.89 -6.74
CA GLU A 68 1.42 5.63 -7.80
C GLU A 68 0.14 4.92 -8.25
N ASP A 69 0.21 3.60 -8.44
CA ASP A 69 -0.94 2.80 -8.84
C ASP A 69 -2.04 2.85 -7.76
N ALA A 70 -1.67 2.63 -6.52
CA ALA A 70 -2.62 2.69 -5.41
C ALA A 70 -3.26 4.07 -5.30
N ALA A 71 -2.47 5.13 -5.44
CA ALA A 71 -2.96 6.50 -5.36
C ALA A 71 -3.97 6.81 -6.48
N LYS A 72 -3.67 6.41 -7.70
CA LYS A 72 -4.58 6.62 -8.82
C LYS A 72 -5.91 5.91 -8.60
N LYS A 73 -5.86 4.66 -8.16
CA LYS A 73 -7.07 3.89 -7.88
C LYS A 73 -7.89 4.52 -6.75
N ALA A 74 -7.21 4.99 -5.70
CA ALA A 74 -7.89 5.65 -4.59
C ALA A 74 -8.57 6.94 -5.03
N MET A 75 -7.92 7.71 -5.88
CA MET A 75 -8.49 8.95 -6.38
C MET A 75 -9.72 8.71 -7.23
N GLU A 76 -9.82 7.58 -7.92
CA GLU A 76 -11.02 7.18 -8.64
C GLU A 76 -12.21 6.98 -7.69
N HIS A 77 -11.94 6.61 -6.45
CA HIS A 77 -12.97 6.46 -5.42
C HIS A 77 -13.20 7.75 -4.62
N GLY A 78 -12.60 8.85 -5.04
CA GLY A 78 -12.82 10.15 -4.43
C GLY A 78 -11.88 10.52 -3.30
N VAL A 79 -10.91 9.68 -2.97
CA VAL A 79 -9.96 9.97 -1.88
C VAL A 79 -9.11 11.20 -2.23
N ARG A 80 -9.05 12.15 -1.31
CA ARG A 80 -8.30 13.39 -1.49
C ARG A 80 -7.23 13.58 -0.40
N SER A 81 -7.49 13.11 0.80
CA SER A 81 -6.58 13.23 1.93
C SER A 81 -6.39 11.89 2.60
N ILE A 82 -5.21 11.66 3.13
CA ILE A 82 -4.86 10.40 3.78
C ILE A 82 -4.01 10.63 5.01
N ASP A 83 -4.12 9.70 5.95
CA ASP A 83 -3.14 9.53 7.02
C ASP A 83 -2.28 8.34 6.61
N VAL A 84 -0.97 8.44 6.80
CA VAL A 84 -0.06 7.38 6.38
C VAL A 84 0.48 6.63 7.59
N TYR A 85 0.27 5.34 7.62
CA TYR A 85 0.83 4.45 8.63
C TYR A 85 1.88 3.58 7.97
N VAL A 86 3.14 3.79 8.33
CA VAL A 86 4.27 3.08 7.75
C VAL A 86 4.71 1.97 8.67
N LYS A 87 4.94 0.79 8.12
CA LYS A 87 5.33 -0.38 8.88
C LYS A 87 6.48 -1.09 8.16
N GLY A 88 7.52 -1.44 8.93
CA GLY A 88 8.63 -2.24 8.42
C GLY A 88 9.86 -1.44 8.02
N PRO A 89 11.00 -2.12 7.92
CA PRO A 89 12.29 -1.47 7.66
C PRO A 89 12.71 -1.40 6.19
N GLY A 90 11.83 -1.76 5.26
CA GLY A 90 12.18 -1.85 3.84
C GLY A 90 12.61 -0.52 3.23
N ALA A 91 13.40 -0.60 2.17
CA ALA A 91 13.90 0.58 1.48
C ALA A 91 12.81 1.39 0.77
N GLY A 92 11.65 0.79 0.55
CA GLY A 92 10.56 1.44 -0.17
C GLY A 92 9.71 2.42 0.65
N ARG A 93 9.97 2.56 1.95
CA ARG A 93 9.14 3.40 2.83
C ARG A 93 9.02 4.83 2.33
N GLU A 94 10.15 5.49 2.16
CA GLU A 94 10.17 6.90 1.78
C GLU A 94 9.70 7.11 0.34
N SER A 95 10.11 6.23 -0.56
CA SER A 95 9.70 6.32 -1.96
C SER A 95 8.18 6.20 -2.10
N ALA A 96 7.57 5.27 -1.37
CA ALA A 96 6.12 5.09 -1.37
C ALA A 96 5.43 6.35 -0.85
N LEU A 97 5.91 6.88 0.27
CA LEU A 97 5.34 8.08 0.87
C LEU A 97 5.41 9.27 -0.09
N ARG A 98 6.58 9.50 -0.67
CA ARG A 98 6.76 10.59 -1.64
C ARG A 98 5.86 10.45 -2.85
N SER A 99 5.69 9.22 -3.33
CA SER A 99 4.85 8.96 -4.49
C SER A 99 3.38 9.21 -4.22
N LEU A 100 2.91 8.88 -3.01
CA LEU A 100 1.54 9.19 -2.61
C LEU A 100 1.31 10.71 -2.59
N GLN A 101 2.27 11.47 -2.10
CA GLN A 101 2.19 12.93 -2.09
C GLN A 101 2.25 13.49 -3.52
N ALA A 102 3.14 12.97 -4.34
CA ALA A 102 3.33 13.42 -5.71
C ALA A 102 2.12 13.14 -6.60
N ALA A 103 1.36 12.08 -6.28
CA ALA A 103 0.16 11.74 -7.03
C ALA A 103 -1.01 12.69 -6.77
N GLY A 104 -0.90 13.54 -5.76
CA GLY A 104 -1.92 14.54 -5.47
C GLY A 104 -2.71 14.30 -4.18
N LEU A 105 -2.39 13.25 -3.44
CA LEU A 105 -3.03 12.99 -2.16
C LEU A 105 -2.43 13.89 -1.08
N LYS A 106 -3.29 14.50 -0.28
CA LYS A 106 -2.85 15.36 0.81
C LYS A 106 -2.59 14.50 2.04
N VAL A 107 -1.36 14.50 2.51
CA VAL A 107 -0.97 13.72 3.70
C VAL A 107 -1.12 14.61 4.94
N HIS A 108 -1.97 14.20 5.88
CA HIS A 108 -2.21 14.92 7.12
C HIS A 108 -1.33 14.43 8.27
N LEU A 109 -1.08 13.13 8.30
CA LEU A 109 -0.38 12.49 9.40
C LEU A 109 0.49 11.37 8.87
N ILE A 110 1.70 11.26 9.40
CA ILE A 110 2.61 10.16 9.10
C ILE A 110 2.97 9.51 10.43
N LYS A 111 2.69 8.21 10.55
CA LYS A 111 2.94 7.48 11.79
C LYS A 111 3.64 6.18 11.50
N ASP A 112 4.70 5.89 12.24
CA ASP A 112 5.39 4.61 12.14
C ASP A 112 4.74 3.64 13.12
N VAL A 113 4.19 2.56 12.59
CA VAL A 113 3.48 1.55 13.38
C VAL A 113 4.21 0.20 13.36
N THR A 114 5.51 0.23 13.08
CA THR A 114 6.33 -0.99 13.07
C THR A 114 6.23 -1.69 14.42
N PRO A 115 5.81 -2.97 14.47
CA PRO A 115 5.65 -3.66 15.73
C PRO A 115 7.00 -3.96 16.37
N ILE A 116 7.11 -3.64 17.66
CA ILE A 116 8.29 -3.94 18.46
C ILE A 116 7.83 -4.86 19.58
N PRO A 117 8.24 -6.15 19.56
CA PRO A 117 7.81 -7.08 20.60
C PRO A 117 8.45 -6.74 21.94
N HIS A 118 7.66 -6.88 23.01
CA HIS A 118 8.15 -6.76 24.38
C HIS A 118 8.62 -8.14 24.87
N ASN A 119 9.69 -8.66 24.29
CA ASN A 119 10.20 -10.02 24.48
C ASN A 119 9.33 -11.16 23.91
N GLY A 120 8.20 -10.88 23.34
CA GLY A 120 7.30 -11.78 22.66
C GLY A 120 7.67 -13.26 22.53
N CYS A 121 7.26 -13.87 21.43
CA CYS A 121 7.60 -15.27 21.16
C CYS A 121 9.03 -15.42 20.69
N ARG A 122 9.63 -16.55 21.02
CA ARG A 122 10.97 -16.87 20.55
C ARG A 122 10.99 -16.91 19.01
N PRO A 123 11.90 -16.17 18.36
CA PRO A 123 11.98 -16.20 16.89
C PRO A 123 12.41 -17.57 16.37
N PRO A 124 12.09 -17.89 15.12
CA PRO A 124 12.49 -19.16 14.53
C PRO A 124 14.01 -19.27 14.37
N LYS A 125 14.46 -20.49 14.17
CA LYS A 125 15.83 -20.80 13.91
C LYS A 125 16.36 -20.00 12.71
N ARG A 126 17.60 -19.58 12.80
CA ARG A 126 18.29 -18.89 11.72
C ARG A 126 18.34 -19.76 10.47
N ARG A 127 18.01 -19.20 9.32
CA ARG A 127 18.10 -19.94 8.06
C ARG A 127 19.55 -20.22 7.72
N ARG A 128 19.81 -21.42 7.25
CA ARG A 128 21.10 -21.75 6.65
C ARG A 128 21.14 -21.12 5.26
N VAL A 129 22.22 -20.45 4.98
CA VAL A 129 22.41 -19.80 3.67
C VAL A 129 23.54 -20.51 2.92
#